data_e991983212ee0fcc9804671f22af126e
#
_entry.id   e991983212ee0fcc9804671f22af126e
#
_cell.length_a   1.000
_cell.length_b   1.000
_cell.length_c   1.000
_cell.angle_alpha   90.00
_cell.angle_beta   90.00
_cell.angle_gamma   90.00
#
_symmetry.space_group_name_H-M   'P 1'
#
loop_
_entity.id
_entity.type
_entity.pdbx_description
1 polymer ?
#
loop_
_entity_poly.entity_id
_entity_poly.type
_entity_poly.pdbx_seq_one_letter_code
_entity_poly.pdbx_strand_id
1 'polypeptide(L)'
;NHRLSWDIDKGWRKKAIKRLLPYHPNKILDIATGTGDFAILAARMLKPQSVTGVDISEGMMQIGRGKVRQEGMQDIISFHKEDCLNLSFTAETFDAVTAAFGIRNFQDLEKGLNEMYRVLKTGGHLCIIELTTPVLFPMKQLFRFYSTYILPGYGRLVSKDESAYEYLNKTIAAFPQGETMMEILKKIGFSSTSFKRLT
;
A
#
# COMPACT_ATOMS: atom_id res chain seq x y z
N ASN A 1 -5.80 -0.82 -13.56
CA ASN A 1 -5.54 0.52 -13.02
C ASN A 1 -4.24 1.17 -13.51
N HIS A 2 -3.33 0.42 -14.19
CA HIS A 2 -2.07 0.99 -14.71
C HIS A 2 -2.24 2.04 -15.82
N ARG A 3 -3.41 2.10 -16.48
CA ARG A 3 -3.65 3.08 -17.56
C ARG A 3 -3.91 4.51 -17.09
N LEU A 4 -4.29 4.71 -15.82
CA LEU A 4 -4.62 6.04 -15.28
C LEU A 4 -3.44 6.74 -14.60
N SER A 5 -2.43 6.00 -14.14
CA SER A 5 -1.27 6.54 -13.41
C SER A 5 -0.04 6.79 -14.30
N TRP A 6 -0.09 6.48 -15.61
CA TRP A 6 1.05 6.62 -16.55
C TRP A 6 2.37 6.06 -15.97
N ASP A 7 2.30 4.89 -15.31
CA ASP A 7 3.45 4.27 -14.64
C ASP A 7 4.12 5.10 -13.51
N ILE A 8 3.55 6.24 -13.13
CA ILE A 8 4.06 7.07 -12.03
C ILE A 8 4.05 6.28 -10.71
N ASP A 9 3.02 5.46 -10.49
CA ASP A 9 2.91 4.58 -9.34
C ASP A 9 4.07 3.57 -9.23
N LYS A 10 4.60 3.08 -10.35
CA LYS A 10 5.79 2.21 -10.37
C LYS A 10 7.01 2.94 -9.82
N GLY A 11 7.18 4.22 -10.19
CA GLY A 11 8.24 5.08 -9.68
C GLY A 11 8.12 5.29 -8.17
N TRP A 12 6.92 5.53 -7.66
CA TRP A 12 6.66 5.71 -6.23
C TRP A 12 6.92 4.44 -5.44
N ARG A 13 6.41 3.28 -5.90
CA ARG A 13 6.68 1.97 -5.28
C ARG A 13 8.18 1.70 -5.20
N LYS A 14 8.92 1.95 -6.29
CA LYS A 14 10.39 1.79 -6.31
C LYS A 14 11.09 2.71 -5.32
N LYS A 15 10.68 3.99 -5.22
CA LYS A 15 11.23 4.95 -4.25
C LYS A 15 10.99 4.50 -2.80
N ALA A 16 9.82 3.91 -2.51
CA ALA A 16 9.48 3.42 -1.18
C ALA A 16 10.30 2.18 -0.80
N ILE A 17 10.36 1.16 -1.67
CA ILE A 17 11.16 -0.04 -1.43
C ILE A 17 12.64 0.30 -1.24
N LYS A 18 13.19 1.29 -1.97
CA LYS A 18 14.58 1.73 -1.79
C LYS A 18 14.87 2.19 -0.35
N ARG A 19 13.88 2.67 0.40
CA ARG A 19 14.07 3.07 1.81
C ARG A 19 14.29 1.88 2.74
N LEU A 20 13.87 0.69 2.35
CA LEU A 20 14.07 -0.55 3.10
C LEU A 20 15.42 -1.23 2.79
N LEU A 21 16.12 -0.85 1.72
CA LEU A 21 17.39 -1.45 1.33
C LEU A 21 18.45 -1.48 2.45
N PRO A 22 18.68 -0.41 3.24
CA PRO A 22 19.69 -0.41 4.29
C PRO A 22 19.43 -1.41 5.42
N TYR A 23 18.19 -1.89 5.55
CA TYR A 23 17.77 -2.74 6.67
C TYR A 23 17.76 -4.23 6.34
N HIS A 24 17.94 -4.60 5.06
CA HIS A 24 18.02 -5.98 4.58
C HIS A 24 16.97 -6.91 5.18
N PRO A 25 15.65 -6.60 5.08
CA PRO A 25 14.61 -7.41 5.68
C PRO A 25 14.55 -8.81 5.02
N ASN A 26 14.55 -9.86 5.84
CA ASN A 26 14.51 -11.26 5.37
C ASN A 26 13.07 -11.78 5.22
N LYS A 27 12.16 -11.40 6.11
CA LYS A 27 10.75 -11.78 6.05
C LYS A 27 9.90 -10.53 5.91
N ILE A 28 9.18 -10.42 4.81
CA ILE A 28 8.38 -9.24 4.48
C ILE A 28 6.91 -9.65 4.42
N LEU A 29 6.03 -8.86 5.05
CA LEU A 29 4.58 -8.95 4.91
C LEU A 29 4.09 -7.80 4.03
N ASP A 30 3.36 -8.09 2.96
CA ASP A 30 2.74 -7.10 2.08
C ASP A 30 1.22 -7.08 2.30
N ILE A 31 0.73 -6.03 2.96
CA ILE A 31 -0.67 -5.85 3.38
C ILE A 31 -1.50 -5.27 2.25
N ALA A 32 -2.70 -5.80 2.05
CA ALA A 32 -3.59 -5.46 0.93
C ALA A 32 -2.85 -5.59 -0.41
N THR A 33 -2.18 -6.72 -0.59
CA THR A 33 -1.23 -6.98 -1.69
C THR A 33 -1.87 -6.93 -3.08
N GLY A 34 -3.18 -7.16 -3.16
CA GLY A 34 -3.95 -7.13 -4.40
C GLY A 34 -3.38 -8.10 -5.44
N THR A 35 -2.94 -7.57 -6.57
CA THR A 35 -2.31 -8.35 -7.65
C THR A 35 -0.81 -8.59 -7.47
N GLY A 36 -0.26 -8.32 -6.28
CA GLY A 36 1.11 -8.67 -5.90
C GLY A 36 2.22 -7.78 -6.47
N ASP A 37 1.87 -6.66 -7.12
CA ASP A 37 2.89 -5.82 -7.78
C ASP A 37 3.93 -5.26 -6.81
N PHE A 38 3.51 -4.92 -5.57
CA PHE A 38 4.43 -4.39 -4.56
C PHE A 38 5.27 -5.50 -3.94
N ALA A 39 4.67 -6.66 -3.66
CA ALA A 39 5.36 -7.87 -3.21
C ALA A 39 6.43 -8.33 -4.20
N ILE A 40 6.11 -8.40 -5.50
CA ILE A 40 7.07 -8.76 -6.57
C ILE A 40 8.22 -7.74 -6.63
N LEU A 41 7.90 -6.44 -6.55
CA LEU A 41 8.92 -5.40 -6.56
C LEU A 41 9.84 -5.49 -5.33
N ALA A 42 9.26 -5.75 -4.13
CA ALA A 42 10.03 -5.95 -2.91
C ALA A 42 10.96 -7.16 -3.03
N ALA A 43 10.47 -8.30 -3.51
CA ALA A 43 11.28 -9.50 -3.74
C ALA A 43 12.48 -9.24 -4.68
N ARG A 44 12.25 -8.55 -5.79
CA ARG A 44 13.30 -8.21 -6.77
C ARG A 44 14.37 -7.29 -6.20
N MET A 45 13.96 -6.27 -5.44
CA MET A 45 14.87 -5.21 -4.99
C MET A 45 15.58 -5.53 -3.69
N LEU A 46 14.90 -6.16 -2.75
CA LEU A 46 15.40 -6.43 -1.40
C LEU A 46 16.02 -7.82 -1.28
N LYS A 47 15.66 -8.74 -2.18
CA LYS A 47 16.10 -10.15 -2.19
C LYS A 47 15.92 -10.84 -0.82
N PRO A 48 14.71 -10.76 -0.23
CA PRO A 48 14.43 -11.35 1.06
C PRO A 48 14.38 -12.89 0.97
N GLN A 49 14.38 -13.55 2.13
CA GLN A 49 14.10 -14.99 2.22
C GLN A 49 12.66 -15.31 1.80
N SER A 50 11.71 -14.47 2.21
CA SER A 50 10.29 -14.64 1.88
C SER A 50 9.51 -13.32 1.87
N VAL A 51 8.49 -13.27 1.00
CA VAL A 51 7.46 -12.22 0.98
C VAL A 51 6.10 -12.89 1.10
N THR A 52 5.34 -12.54 2.11
CA THR A 52 3.97 -12.99 2.32
C THR A 52 3.02 -11.86 1.94
N GLY A 53 2.25 -12.02 0.87
CA GLY A 53 1.20 -11.07 0.50
C GLY A 53 -0.14 -11.48 1.09
N VAL A 54 -0.88 -10.55 1.68
CA VAL A 54 -2.21 -10.80 2.23
C VAL A 54 -3.25 -9.85 1.65
N ASP A 55 -4.43 -10.39 1.35
CA ASP A 55 -5.58 -9.62 0.86
C ASP A 55 -6.88 -10.37 1.16
N ILE A 56 -8.00 -9.65 1.26
CA ILE A 56 -9.34 -10.25 1.36
C ILE A 56 -9.84 -10.77 0.01
N SER A 57 -9.31 -10.24 -1.09
CA SER A 57 -9.73 -10.55 -2.46
C SER A 57 -8.93 -11.70 -3.05
N GLU A 58 -9.48 -12.90 -2.97
CA GLU A 58 -8.88 -14.08 -3.59
C GLU A 58 -8.71 -13.92 -5.10
N GLY A 59 -9.66 -13.27 -5.79
CA GLY A 59 -9.58 -13.02 -7.23
C GLY A 59 -8.38 -12.17 -7.64
N MET A 60 -8.03 -11.15 -6.85
CA MET A 60 -6.83 -10.33 -7.11
C MET A 60 -5.55 -11.14 -6.86
N MET A 61 -5.51 -11.92 -5.79
CA MET A 61 -4.35 -12.77 -5.48
C MET A 61 -4.14 -13.89 -6.52
N GLN A 62 -5.20 -14.40 -7.13
CA GLN A 62 -5.08 -15.36 -8.26
C GLN A 62 -4.29 -14.75 -9.42
N ILE A 63 -4.57 -13.49 -9.76
CA ILE A 63 -3.78 -12.76 -10.78
C ILE A 63 -2.33 -12.61 -10.31
N GLY A 64 -2.12 -12.30 -9.04
CA GLY A 64 -0.81 -12.19 -8.41
C GLY A 64 -0.01 -13.49 -8.50
N ARG A 65 -0.64 -14.64 -8.18
CA ARG A 65 -0.01 -15.97 -8.31
C ARG A 65 0.42 -16.27 -9.75
N GLY A 66 -0.39 -15.83 -10.74
CA GLY A 66 -0.04 -15.93 -12.15
C GLY A 66 1.25 -15.13 -12.47
N LYS A 67 1.34 -13.88 -12.02
CA LYS A 67 2.53 -13.02 -12.20
C LYS A 67 3.76 -13.62 -11.50
N VAL A 68 3.62 -14.07 -10.25
CA VAL A 68 4.71 -14.69 -9.48
C VAL A 68 5.28 -15.92 -10.19
N ARG A 69 4.42 -16.76 -10.77
CA ARG A 69 4.85 -17.92 -11.58
C ARG A 69 5.60 -17.50 -12.85
N GLN A 70 5.10 -16.48 -13.56
CA GLN A 70 5.77 -15.95 -14.75
C GLN A 70 7.16 -15.37 -14.45
N GLU A 71 7.34 -14.85 -13.24
CA GLU A 71 8.61 -14.29 -12.77
C GLU A 71 9.55 -15.35 -12.12
N GLY A 72 9.10 -16.61 -11.97
CA GLY A 72 9.87 -17.65 -11.29
C GLY A 72 10.11 -17.39 -9.80
N MET A 73 9.17 -16.69 -9.12
CA MET A 73 9.34 -16.26 -7.72
C MET A 73 8.46 -17.02 -6.72
N GLN A 74 7.85 -18.16 -7.12
CA GLN A 74 6.92 -18.93 -6.29
C GLN A 74 7.55 -19.51 -5.02
N ASP A 75 8.85 -19.67 -4.99
CA ASP A 75 9.58 -20.15 -3.80
C ASP A 75 9.84 -19.04 -2.77
N ILE A 76 9.70 -17.77 -3.19
CA ILE A 76 9.95 -16.60 -2.36
C ILE A 76 8.64 -15.90 -1.97
N ILE A 77 7.64 -15.84 -2.88
CA ILE A 77 6.40 -15.10 -2.68
C ILE A 77 5.22 -16.05 -2.51
N SER A 78 4.52 -15.92 -1.39
CA SER A 78 3.25 -16.60 -1.12
C SER A 78 2.12 -15.61 -0.91
N PHE A 79 0.86 -16.03 -1.20
CA PHE A 79 -0.33 -15.22 -0.99
C PHE A 79 -1.34 -15.96 -0.11
N HIS A 80 -1.86 -15.27 0.92
CA HIS A 80 -2.84 -15.80 1.86
C HIS A 80 -4.05 -14.87 1.93
N LYS A 81 -5.24 -15.47 1.99
CA LYS A 81 -6.47 -14.73 2.21
C LYS A 81 -6.60 -14.42 3.70
N GLU A 82 -6.46 -13.14 4.06
CA GLU A 82 -6.46 -12.66 5.44
C GLU A 82 -7.27 -11.37 5.55
N ASP A 83 -7.88 -11.17 6.70
CA ASP A 83 -8.37 -9.87 7.11
C ASP A 83 -7.23 -9.08 7.77
N CYS A 84 -6.84 -7.97 7.17
CA CYS A 84 -5.77 -7.10 7.68
C CYS A 84 -6.10 -6.46 9.05
N LEU A 85 -7.36 -6.54 9.49
CA LEU A 85 -7.79 -6.11 10.83
C LEU A 85 -7.65 -7.21 11.89
N ASN A 86 -7.33 -8.44 11.49
CA ASN A 86 -7.16 -9.60 12.38
C ASN A 86 -6.27 -10.65 11.71
N LEU A 87 -4.97 -10.39 11.67
CA LEU A 87 -3.99 -11.25 11.02
C LEU A 87 -3.75 -12.52 11.83
N SER A 88 -3.71 -13.68 11.17
CA SER A 88 -3.48 -14.99 11.80
C SER A 88 -2.01 -15.22 12.23
N PHE A 89 -1.09 -14.33 11.85
CA PHE A 89 0.33 -14.44 12.15
C PHE A 89 0.62 -14.14 13.63
N THR A 90 1.63 -14.80 14.18
CA THR A 90 2.14 -14.51 15.53
C THR A 90 2.78 -13.12 15.58
N ALA A 91 2.84 -12.53 16.78
CA ALA A 91 3.57 -11.30 17.00
C ALA A 91 5.05 -11.44 16.60
N GLU A 92 5.70 -10.34 16.25
CA GLU A 92 7.13 -10.27 15.96
C GLU A 92 7.62 -11.30 14.93
N THR A 93 6.86 -11.48 13.84
CA THR A 93 7.17 -12.46 12.79
C THR A 93 7.98 -11.86 11.64
N PHE A 94 7.70 -10.60 11.26
CA PHE A 94 8.24 -9.98 10.05
C PHE A 94 9.27 -8.90 10.35
N ASP A 95 10.32 -8.84 9.51
CA ASP A 95 11.34 -7.79 9.60
C ASP A 95 10.87 -6.48 8.97
N ALA A 96 9.98 -6.58 7.97
CA ALA A 96 9.31 -5.42 7.39
C ALA A 96 7.84 -5.73 7.07
N VAL A 97 7.00 -4.70 7.19
CA VAL A 97 5.61 -4.70 6.74
C VAL A 97 5.47 -3.61 5.68
N THR A 98 4.89 -3.96 4.53
CA THR A 98 4.67 -3.04 3.41
C THR A 98 3.19 -2.94 3.09
N ALA A 99 2.74 -1.78 2.62
CA ALA A 99 1.39 -1.60 2.09
C ALA A 99 1.39 -0.52 1.00
N ALA A 100 0.73 -0.78 -0.13
CA ALA A 100 0.65 0.18 -1.22
C ALA A 100 -0.78 0.36 -1.74
N PHE A 101 -1.35 1.56 -1.51
CA PHE A 101 -2.66 1.99 -2.03
C PHE A 101 -3.86 1.18 -1.53
N GLY A 102 -3.71 0.52 -0.37
CA GLY A 102 -4.75 -0.36 0.19
C GLY A 102 -5.32 0.09 1.53
N ILE A 103 -4.49 0.68 2.40
CA ILE A 103 -4.88 0.92 3.80
C ILE A 103 -5.98 1.98 3.98
N ARG A 104 -6.16 2.90 3.02
CA ARG A 104 -7.27 3.88 3.04
C ARG A 104 -8.66 3.22 2.97
N ASN A 105 -8.71 1.94 2.54
CA ASN A 105 -9.95 1.18 2.44
C ASN A 105 -10.26 0.36 3.70
N PHE A 106 -9.41 0.43 4.73
CA PHE A 106 -9.66 -0.26 5.98
C PHE A 106 -10.88 0.32 6.68
N GLN A 107 -11.76 -0.55 7.18
CA GLN A 107 -12.92 -0.14 7.97
C GLN A 107 -12.51 0.50 9.30
N ASP A 108 -11.39 0.02 9.86
CA ASP A 108 -10.76 0.53 11.07
C ASP A 108 -9.25 0.64 10.84
N LEU A 109 -8.81 1.86 10.53
CA LEU A 109 -7.40 2.11 10.23
C LEU A 109 -6.50 1.87 11.44
N GLU A 110 -6.90 2.31 12.64
CA GLU A 110 -6.09 2.14 13.84
C GLU A 110 -5.93 0.66 14.18
N LYS A 111 -6.99 -0.14 14.06
CA LYS A 111 -6.93 -1.58 14.27
C LYS A 111 -5.98 -2.26 13.28
N GLY A 112 -6.07 -1.94 11.98
CA GLY A 112 -5.16 -2.47 10.98
C GLY A 112 -3.70 -2.09 11.23
N LEU A 113 -3.44 -0.84 11.60
CA LEU A 113 -2.09 -0.39 11.95
C LEU A 113 -1.55 -1.05 13.24
N ASN A 114 -2.40 -1.33 14.24
CA ASN A 114 -2.03 -2.11 15.42
C ASN A 114 -1.65 -3.56 15.07
N GLU A 115 -2.39 -4.20 14.14
CA GLU A 115 -2.03 -5.53 13.66
C GLU A 115 -0.68 -5.52 12.91
N MET A 116 -0.44 -4.52 12.05
CA MET A 116 0.86 -4.36 11.40
C MET A 116 1.99 -4.17 12.42
N TYR A 117 1.75 -3.40 13.50
CA TYR A 117 2.71 -3.21 14.57
C TYR A 117 2.96 -4.51 15.36
N ARG A 118 1.90 -5.26 15.68
CA ARG A 118 1.97 -6.52 16.41
C ARG A 118 2.81 -7.57 15.68
N VAL A 119 2.63 -7.72 14.38
CA VAL A 119 3.34 -8.74 13.60
C VAL A 119 4.75 -8.33 13.21
N LEU A 120 5.09 -7.05 13.34
CA LEU A 120 6.41 -6.51 13.08
C LEU A 120 7.34 -6.80 14.25
N LYS A 121 8.55 -7.28 13.98
CA LYS A 121 9.59 -7.49 15.00
C LYS A 121 10.02 -6.18 15.62
N THR A 122 10.52 -6.26 16.87
CA THR A 122 11.24 -5.14 17.48
C THR A 122 12.42 -4.73 16.59
N GLY A 123 12.48 -3.43 16.25
CA GLY A 123 13.45 -2.89 15.28
C GLY A 123 13.07 -3.10 13.79
N GLY A 124 11.92 -3.73 13.52
CA GLY A 124 11.40 -3.90 12.16
C GLY A 124 10.85 -2.60 11.56
N HIS A 125 10.55 -2.61 10.27
CA HIS A 125 10.24 -1.40 9.50
C HIS A 125 8.89 -1.48 8.82
N LEU A 126 8.04 -0.46 9.04
CA LEU A 126 6.78 -0.25 8.34
C LEU A 126 6.98 0.72 7.15
N CYS A 127 6.57 0.31 5.95
CA CYS A 127 6.63 1.14 4.76
C CYS A 127 5.26 1.23 4.06
N ILE A 128 4.63 2.38 4.15
CA ILE A 128 3.30 2.65 3.57
C ILE A 128 3.44 3.62 2.40
N ILE A 129 2.76 3.31 1.30
CA ILE A 129 2.50 4.26 0.20
C ILE A 129 1.00 4.42 0.09
N GLU A 130 0.53 5.67 0.12
CA GLU A 130 -0.89 5.93 -0.06
C GLU A 130 -1.14 7.22 -0.84
N LEU A 131 -2.27 7.26 -1.53
CA LEU A 131 -2.72 8.45 -2.22
C LEU A 131 -3.18 9.50 -1.21
N THR A 132 -2.74 10.72 -1.43
CA THR A 132 -3.07 11.84 -0.56
C THR A 132 -3.53 13.04 -1.38
N THR A 133 -4.33 13.92 -0.79
CA THR A 133 -4.73 15.18 -1.43
C THR A 133 -3.54 16.14 -1.47
N PRO A 134 -3.21 16.72 -2.63
CA PRO A 134 -2.18 17.74 -2.70
C PRO A 134 -2.55 18.95 -1.85
N VAL A 135 -1.60 19.43 -1.03
CA VAL A 135 -1.82 20.57 -0.13
C VAL A 135 -1.19 21.86 -0.65
N LEU A 136 -0.24 21.78 -1.58
CA LEU A 136 0.52 22.92 -2.10
C LEU A 136 -0.13 23.53 -3.34
N PHE A 137 -0.06 24.86 -3.47
CA PHE A 137 -0.38 25.61 -4.69
C PHE A 137 0.71 25.35 -5.76
N PRO A 138 0.38 25.18 -7.03
CA PRO A 138 -0.96 25.15 -7.68
C PRO A 138 -1.61 23.75 -7.70
N MET A 139 -0.89 22.69 -7.26
CA MET A 139 -1.33 21.29 -7.36
C MET A 139 -2.66 21.02 -6.66
N LYS A 140 -2.92 21.69 -5.53
CA LYS A 140 -4.20 21.60 -4.80
C LYS A 140 -5.38 22.01 -5.69
N GLN A 141 -5.25 23.15 -6.38
CA GLN A 141 -6.31 23.67 -7.27
C GLN A 141 -6.47 22.82 -8.51
N LEU A 142 -5.36 22.40 -9.12
CA LEU A 142 -5.37 21.50 -10.27
C LEU A 142 -6.02 20.15 -9.93
N PHE A 143 -5.68 19.58 -8.80
CA PHE A 143 -6.29 18.33 -8.33
C PHE A 143 -7.78 18.50 -8.06
N ARG A 144 -8.18 19.59 -7.39
CA ARG A 144 -9.58 19.91 -7.15
C ARG A 144 -10.36 20.07 -8.46
N PHE A 145 -9.82 20.81 -9.41
CA PHE A 145 -10.42 20.97 -10.73
C PHE A 145 -10.53 19.64 -11.47
N TYR A 146 -9.45 18.85 -11.48
CA TYR A 146 -9.41 17.53 -12.08
C TYR A 146 -10.42 16.57 -11.44
N SER A 147 -10.46 16.48 -10.11
CA SER A 147 -11.36 15.58 -9.39
C SER A 147 -12.83 15.97 -9.49
N THR A 148 -13.12 17.27 -9.62
CA THR A 148 -14.49 17.78 -9.68
C THR A 148 -15.08 17.74 -11.09
N TYR A 149 -14.26 18.06 -12.11
CA TYR A 149 -14.78 18.30 -13.47
C TYR A 149 -14.31 17.26 -14.49
N ILE A 150 -13.09 16.76 -14.39
CA ILE A 150 -12.51 15.86 -15.39
C ILE A 150 -12.76 14.39 -15.04
N LEU A 151 -12.52 14.01 -13.81
CA LEU A 151 -12.62 12.61 -13.38
C LEU A 151 -14.04 12.02 -13.52
N PRO A 152 -15.13 12.73 -13.15
CA PRO A 152 -16.49 12.23 -13.36
C PRO A 152 -16.84 12.08 -14.85
N GLY A 153 -16.40 13.03 -15.69
CA GLY A 153 -16.59 12.96 -17.16
C GLY A 153 -15.89 11.77 -17.80
N TYR A 154 -14.65 11.52 -17.37
CA TYR A 154 -13.86 10.38 -17.84
C TYR A 154 -14.43 9.05 -17.34
N GLY A 155 -14.94 9.01 -16.09
CA GLY A 155 -15.62 7.85 -15.53
C GLY A 155 -16.83 7.41 -16.34
N ARG A 156 -17.66 8.37 -16.76
CA ARG A 156 -18.83 8.12 -17.63
C ARG A 156 -18.45 7.55 -19.00
N LEU A 157 -17.36 8.02 -19.57
CA LEU A 157 -16.93 7.64 -20.94
C LEU A 157 -16.21 6.30 -21.01
N VAL A 158 -15.42 5.93 -19.98
CA VAL A 158 -14.47 4.82 -20.06
C VAL A 158 -14.83 3.62 -19.19
N SER A 159 -15.36 3.81 -17.97
CA SER A 159 -15.58 2.72 -17.04
C SER A 159 -17.04 2.36 -16.77
N LYS A 160 -18.01 3.18 -17.18
CA LYS A 160 -19.43 3.05 -16.84
C LYS A 160 -19.70 2.94 -15.31
N ASP A 161 -18.70 3.20 -14.46
CA ASP A 161 -18.79 3.07 -13.00
C ASP A 161 -18.36 4.39 -12.33
N GLU A 162 -19.34 5.26 -12.18
CA GLU A 162 -19.20 6.56 -11.53
C GLU A 162 -18.93 6.40 -10.02
N SER A 163 -19.43 5.30 -9.43
CA SER A 163 -19.34 5.04 -7.99
C SER A 163 -17.90 4.76 -7.53
N ALA A 164 -17.09 4.09 -8.36
CA ALA A 164 -15.71 3.76 -8.04
C ALA A 164 -14.82 5.02 -7.91
N TYR A 165 -15.07 6.04 -8.73
CA TYR A 165 -14.30 7.30 -8.67
C TYR A 165 -14.74 8.19 -7.50
N GLU A 166 -16.04 8.22 -7.20
CA GLU A 166 -16.54 8.91 -6.03
C GLU A 166 -15.99 8.28 -4.74
N TYR A 167 -16.01 6.95 -4.67
CA TYR A 167 -15.42 6.19 -3.56
C TYR A 167 -13.91 6.50 -3.40
N LEU A 168 -13.15 6.51 -4.50
CA LEU A 168 -11.72 6.84 -4.48
C LEU A 168 -11.48 8.24 -3.89
N ASN A 169 -12.22 9.25 -4.35
CA ASN A 169 -12.07 10.63 -3.85
C ASN A 169 -12.45 10.73 -2.37
N LYS A 170 -13.53 10.07 -1.93
CA LYS A 170 -13.95 10.04 -0.52
C LYS A 170 -12.90 9.39 0.37
N THR A 171 -12.35 8.25 -0.04
CA THR A 171 -11.32 7.54 0.75
C THR A 171 -10.01 8.30 0.82
N ILE A 172 -9.58 8.97 -0.27
CA ILE A 172 -8.37 9.83 -0.25
C ILE A 172 -8.59 11.03 0.68
N ALA A 173 -9.76 11.66 0.64
CA ALA A 173 -10.06 12.84 1.46
C ALA A 173 -10.17 12.50 2.96
N ALA A 174 -10.69 11.32 3.30
CA ALA A 174 -10.84 10.85 4.67
C ALA A 174 -9.54 10.29 5.28
N PHE A 175 -8.58 9.89 4.44
CA PHE A 175 -7.34 9.28 4.91
C PHE A 175 -6.44 10.28 5.64
N PRO A 176 -5.96 9.98 6.87
CA PRO A 176 -5.05 10.85 7.60
C PRO A 176 -3.73 11.00 6.86
N GLN A 177 -3.23 12.24 6.72
CA GLN A 177 -2.09 12.57 5.90
C GLN A 177 -0.99 13.28 6.69
N GLY A 178 0.26 13.11 6.27
CA GLY A 178 1.39 13.85 6.82
C GLY A 178 1.52 13.66 8.33
N GLU A 179 1.52 14.76 9.08
CA GLU A 179 1.72 14.75 10.54
C GLU A 179 0.64 13.97 11.28
N THR A 180 -0.62 14.06 10.86
CA THR A 180 -1.72 13.29 11.48
C THR A 180 -1.47 11.79 11.43
N MET A 181 -0.99 11.26 10.30
CA MET A 181 -0.61 9.85 10.21
C MET A 181 0.59 9.54 11.13
N MET A 182 1.57 10.44 11.21
CA MET A 182 2.73 10.25 12.10
C MET A 182 2.31 10.21 13.58
N GLU A 183 1.36 11.04 13.99
CA GLU A 183 0.80 11.03 15.34
C GLU A 183 0.10 9.69 15.66
N ILE A 184 -0.72 9.18 14.74
CA ILE A 184 -1.37 7.88 14.89
C ILE A 184 -0.32 6.77 15.04
N LEU A 185 0.69 6.73 14.18
CA LEU A 185 1.75 5.73 14.25
C LEU A 185 2.54 5.82 15.57
N LYS A 186 2.86 7.02 16.04
CA LYS A 186 3.53 7.21 17.35
C LYS A 186 2.67 6.72 18.51
N LYS A 187 1.36 7.01 18.48
CA LYS A 187 0.41 6.55 19.51
C LYS A 187 0.32 5.02 19.58
N ILE A 188 0.45 4.33 18.44
CA ILE A 188 0.47 2.85 18.34
C ILE A 188 1.76 2.29 18.93
N GLY A 189 2.89 3.01 18.86
CA GLY A 189 4.17 2.58 19.41
C GLY A 189 5.36 2.65 18.45
N PHE A 190 5.18 3.13 17.20
CA PHE A 190 6.29 3.31 16.28
C PHE A 190 7.22 4.44 16.77
N SER A 191 8.45 4.10 17.11
CA SER A 191 9.41 5.02 17.74
C SER A 191 10.00 6.07 16.79
N SER A 192 10.19 5.72 15.51
CA SER A 192 10.76 6.62 14.51
C SER A 192 9.86 6.66 13.29
N THR A 193 9.18 7.78 13.10
CA THR A 193 8.22 7.97 12.00
C THR A 193 8.67 9.12 11.10
N SER A 194 8.55 8.95 9.80
CA SER A 194 8.82 9.99 8.81
C SER A 194 7.93 9.82 7.59
N PHE A 195 7.59 10.91 6.93
CA PHE A 195 6.89 10.82 5.65
C PHE A 195 7.61 11.63 4.56
N LYS A 196 7.38 11.24 3.32
CA LYS A 196 7.90 11.97 2.15
C LYS A 196 6.80 12.03 1.09
N ARG A 197 6.49 13.25 0.62
CA ARG A 197 5.63 13.41 -0.55
C ARG A 197 6.38 12.97 -1.79
N LEU A 198 5.71 12.14 -2.60
CA LEU A 198 6.22 11.65 -3.87
C LEU A 198 5.44 12.36 -4.99
N THR A 199 6.15 13.12 -5.79
CA THR A 199 5.63 13.85 -6.96
C THR A 199 6.36 13.38 -8.20
#